data_372e81be57cec9c34a44e983d1145629
#
_entry.id   372e81be57cec9c34a44e983d1145629
#
_cell.length_a   1.000
_cell.length_b   1.000
_cell.length_c   1.000
_cell.angle_alpha   90.00
_cell.angle_beta   90.00
_cell.angle_gamma   90.00
#
_symmetry.space_group_name_H-M   'P 1'
#
loop_
_entity.id
_entity.type
_entity.pdbx_description
1 polymer ?
#
loop_
_entity_poly.entity_id
_entity_poly.type
_entity_poly.pdbx_seq_one_letter_code
_entity_poly.pdbx_strand_id
1 'polypeptide(L)'
;EDGFTAFKSMAVPPTMPLEGTRPVRYAAECVEAMRNAVGPDIDIMVDCHARPSPRMGLQFAKALEPYDLYFFEEPCWPESIDDIARIQDAVKTPIATGERLITQHAFRELLEKRACSVLQPDITHCGGLSEARRISAMAEAYRVAVAPHNPQGPVSTAASIELGFATPSYVICESVHNDVPWRDDVVQEGFKVDPKTRTVTPNTLPGLGVELDEKEIAKHPFQQEKLQRVFYPDGAVGDW
;
A
#
# COMPACT_ATOMS: atom_id res chain seq x y z
N GLU A 1 17.15 -12.98 -0.86
CA GLU A 1 18.46 -12.66 -1.46
C GLU A 1 18.61 -11.14 -1.69
N ASP A 2 17.52 -10.42 -1.98
CA ASP A 2 17.55 -8.97 -2.26
C ASP A 2 17.54 -8.08 -1.00
N GLY A 3 17.54 -8.67 0.20
CA GLY A 3 17.65 -7.95 1.47
C GLY A 3 16.35 -7.29 1.97
N PHE A 4 15.22 -7.51 1.31
CA PHE A 4 13.93 -7.03 1.81
C PHE A 4 13.50 -7.81 3.05
N THR A 5 12.95 -7.09 4.04
CA THR A 5 12.39 -7.66 5.27
C THR A 5 10.86 -7.64 5.29
N ALA A 6 10.26 -7.07 4.26
CA ALA A 6 8.82 -6.98 4.10
C ALA A 6 8.42 -7.00 2.61
N PHE A 7 7.23 -7.53 2.32
CA PHE A 7 6.64 -7.43 0.97
C PHE A 7 5.13 -7.40 1.03
N LYS A 8 4.52 -6.78 0.00
CA LYS A 8 3.07 -6.69 -0.18
C LYS A 8 2.64 -7.57 -1.36
N SER A 9 1.50 -8.22 -1.24
CA SER A 9 0.95 -9.15 -2.24
C SER A 9 -0.56 -9.05 -2.33
N MET A 10 -1.10 -9.30 -3.53
CA MET A 10 -2.53 -9.38 -3.81
C MET A 10 -2.99 -10.84 -3.75
N ALA A 11 -3.11 -11.40 -2.54
CA ALA A 11 -3.54 -12.78 -2.35
C ALA A 11 -5.06 -12.98 -2.37
N VAL A 12 -5.84 -11.89 -2.29
CA VAL A 12 -7.31 -11.93 -2.26
C VAL A 12 -7.86 -11.92 -3.69
N PRO A 13 -8.57 -12.96 -4.13
CA PRO A 13 -9.17 -12.98 -5.45
C PRO A 13 -10.41 -12.06 -5.51
N PRO A 14 -10.83 -11.61 -6.71
CA PRO A 14 -12.10 -10.92 -6.87
C PRO A 14 -13.25 -11.84 -6.46
N THR A 15 -14.26 -11.28 -5.81
CA THR A 15 -15.44 -12.02 -5.35
C THR A 15 -16.72 -11.26 -5.66
N MET A 16 -17.81 -12.00 -5.82
CA MET A 16 -19.15 -11.42 -5.75
C MET A 16 -19.38 -10.81 -4.36
N PRO A 17 -20.37 -9.93 -4.18
CA PRO A 17 -20.68 -9.32 -2.87
C PRO A 17 -20.92 -10.34 -1.75
N LEU A 18 -21.30 -11.56 -2.09
CA LEU A 18 -21.38 -12.70 -1.18
C LEU A 18 -21.03 -13.99 -1.93
N GLU A 19 -20.01 -14.67 -1.43
CA GLU A 19 -19.62 -16.00 -1.88
C GLU A 19 -19.42 -16.99 -0.75
N GLY A 20 -19.29 -18.27 -1.12
CA GLY A 20 -18.95 -19.32 -0.16
C GLY A 20 -17.49 -19.27 0.28
N THR A 21 -17.06 -20.34 0.94
CA THR A 21 -15.73 -20.40 1.60
C THR A 21 -14.56 -20.60 0.63
N ARG A 22 -14.82 -20.93 -0.65
CA ARG A 22 -13.77 -21.27 -1.63
C ARG A 22 -12.75 -20.14 -1.84
N PRO A 23 -13.15 -18.90 -2.17
CA PRO A 23 -12.18 -17.81 -2.36
C PRO A 23 -11.42 -17.47 -1.08
N VAL A 24 -12.07 -17.55 0.08
CA VAL A 24 -11.44 -17.29 1.39
C VAL A 24 -10.37 -18.35 1.69
N ARG A 25 -10.66 -19.62 1.43
CA ARG A 25 -9.67 -20.68 1.60
C ARG A 25 -8.51 -20.53 0.62
N TYR A 26 -8.78 -20.18 -0.63
CA TYR A 26 -7.72 -19.92 -1.61
C TYR A 26 -6.76 -18.81 -1.15
N ALA A 27 -7.29 -17.68 -0.65
CA ALA A 27 -6.46 -16.61 -0.12
C ALA A 27 -5.60 -17.09 1.06
N ALA A 28 -6.17 -17.89 1.97
CA ALA A 28 -5.45 -18.46 3.10
C ALA A 28 -4.32 -19.40 2.64
N GLU A 29 -4.59 -20.30 1.68
CA GLU A 29 -3.59 -21.20 1.10
C GLU A 29 -2.44 -20.42 0.43
N CYS A 30 -2.73 -19.31 -0.27
CA CYS A 30 -1.71 -18.44 -0.85
C CYS A 30 -0.81 -17.80 0.22
N VAL A 31 -1.42 -17.22 1.26
CA VAL A 31 -0.66 -16.56 2.32
C VAL A 31 0.11 -17.56 3.17
N GLU A 32 -0.45 -18.75 3.44
CA GLU A 32 0.26 -19.85 4.08
C GLU A 32 1.52 -20.26 3.29
N ALA A 33 1.39 -20.40 1.97
CA ALA A 33 2.53 -20.73 1.11
C ALA A 33 3.62 -19.64 1.16
N MET A 34 3.22 -18.36 1.15
CA MET A 34 4.15 -17.23 1.31
C MET A 34 4.85 -17.29 2.67
N ARG A 35 4.10 -17.42 3.76
CA ARG A 35 4.65 -17.48 5.12
C ARG A 35 5.62 -18.65 5.28
N ASN A 36 5.28 -19.82 4.76
CA ASN A 36 6.14 -20.99 4.78
C ASN A 36 7.44 -20.79 3.96
N ALA A 37 7.35 -20.04 2.85
CA ALA A 37 8.52 -19.78 2.00
C ALA A 37 9.50 -18.77 2.62
N VAL A 38 8.99 -17.72 3.28
CA VAL A 38 9.82 -16.60 3.78
C VAL A 38 10.19 -16.75 5.27
N GLY A 39 9.50 -17.62 6.02
CA GLY A 39 9.71 -17.80 7.46
C GLY A 39 9.03 -16.72 8.32
N PRO A 40 9.24 -16.74 9.65
CA PRO A 40 8.53 -15.87 10.58
C PRO A 40 9.06 -14.43 10.63
N ASP A 41 10.28 -14.18 10.17
CA ASP A 41 10.98 -12.90 10.35
C ASP A 41 10.74 -11.89 9.21
N ILE A 42 10.00 -12.28 8.17
CA ILE A 42 9.65 -11.41 7.05
C ILE A 42 8.21 -10.94 7.21
N ASP A 43 8.00 -9.63 7.17
CA ASP A 43 6.68 -9.04 7.24
C ASP A 43 5.91 -9.24 5.93
N ILE A 44 4.69 -9.75 6.03
CA ILE A 44 3.78 -9.94 4.89
C ILE A 44 2.63 -8.95 5.02
N MET A 45 2.36 -8.22 3.95
CA MET A 45 1.19 -7.37 3.80
C MET A 45 0.32 -7.92 2.67
N VAL A 46 -1.00 -7.84 2.85
CA VAL A 46 -1.94 -8.28 1.82
C VAL A 46 -2.85 -7.12 1.46
N ASP A 47 -2.88 -6.82 0.17
CA ASP A 47 -3.71 -5.78 -0.41
C ASP A 47 -4.91 -6.39 -1.14
N CYS A 48 -6.08 -5.87 -0.88
CA CYS A 48 -7.34 -6.28 -1.50
C CYS A 48 -7.80 -5.35 -2.61
N HIS A 49 -7.17 -4.17 -2.76
CA HIS A 49 -7.61 -3.13 -3.70
C HIS A 49 -9.11 -2.80 -3.59
N ALA A 50 -9.66 -2.79 -2.38
CA ALA A 50 -11.07 -2.54 -2.09
C ALA A 50 -12.08 -3.48 -2.80
N ARG A 51 -11.62 -4.54 -3.46
CA ARG A 51 -12.47 -5.48 -4.23
C ARG A 51 -13.55 -6.17 -3.42
N PRO A 52 -13.29 -6.64 -2.18
CA PRO A 52 -14.30 -7.37 -1.44
C PRO A 52 -15.45 -6.47 -0.99
N SER A 53 -16.65 -7.04 -0.94
CA SER A 53 -17.70 -6.44 -0.12
C SER A 53 -17.27 -6.41 1.34
N PRO A 54 -17.86 -5.55 2.21
CA PRO A 54 -17.53 -5.53 3.63
C PRO A 54 -17.68 -6.90 4.30
N ARG A 55 -18.65 -7.70 3.86
CA ARG A 55 -18.86 -9.06 4.37
C ARG A 55 -17.72 -9.99 4.00
N MET A 56 -17.31 -9.96 2.74
CA MET A 56 -16.21 -10.80 2.26
C MET A 56 -14.87 -10.33 2.81
N GLY A 57 -14.63 -9.02 2.87
CA GLY A 57 -13.45 -8.44 3.48
C GLY A 57 -13.23 -8.89 4.92
N LEU A 58 -14.30 -8.91 5.73
CA LEU A 58 -14.24 -9.44 7.10
C LEU A 58 -13.89 -10.94 7.12
N GLN A 59 -14.42 -11.72 6.18
CA GLN A 59 -14.09 -13.16 6.11
C GLN A 59 -12.64 -13.40 5.74
N PHE A 60 -12.11 -12.66 4.74
CA PHE A 60 -10.70 -12.71 4.38
C PHE A 60 -9.82 -12.29 5.56
N ALA A 61 -10.08 -11.12 6.16
CA ALA A 61 -9.30 -10.63 7.28
C ALA A 61 -9.19 -11.66 8.40
N LYS A 62 -10.32 -12.28 8.80
CA LYS A 62 -10.33 -13.34 9.82
C LYS A 62 -9.58 -14.62 9.42
N ALA A 63 -9.71 -15.04 8.17
CA ALA A 63 -9.04 -16.23 7.68
C ALA A 63 -7.52 -16.08 7.58
N LEU A 64 -7.04 -14.84 7.44
CA LEU A 64 -5.63 -14.52 7.31
C LEU A 64 -4.96 -14.19 8.66
N GLU A 65 -5.69 -13.98 9.75
CA GLU A 65 -5.13 -13.70 11.08
C GLU A 65 -4.04 -14.72 11.53
N PRO A 66 -4.19 -16.05 11.27
CA PRO A 66 -3.19 -17.03 11.70
C PRO A 66 -1.79 -16.87 11.09
N TYR A 67 -1.66 -16.05 10.06
CA TYR A 67 -0.40 -15.87 9.32
C TYR A 67 0.38 -14.64 9.74
N ASP A 68 -0.04 -13.92 10.77
CA ASP A 68 0.65 -12.76 11.35
C ASP A 68 1.03 -11.72 10.29
N LEU A 69 0.01 -11.20 9.60
CA LEU A 69 0.21 -10.12 8.63
C LEU A 69 0.62 -8.82 9.34
N TYR A 70 1.54 -8.08 8.74
CA TYR A 70 1.91 -6.73 9.19
C TYR A 70 0.73 -5.77 9.10
N PHE A 71 0.01 -5.82 7.99
CA PHE A 71 -1.32 -5.22 7.83
C PHE A 71 -2.12 -5.88 6.69
N PHE A 72 -3.43 -5.65 6.72
CA PHE A 72 -4.39 -6.04 5.70
C PHE A 72 -5.00 -4.77 5.10
N GLU A 73 -4.74 -4.52 3.80
CA GLU A 73 -5.00 -3.27 3.12
C GLU A 73 -6.30 -3.31 2.33
N GLU A 74 -7.04 -2.18 2.36
CA GLU A 74 -8.28 -1.94 1.64
C GLU A 74 -9.27 -3.12 1.68
N PRO A 75 -9.72 -3.54 2.87
CA PRO A 75 -10.58 -4.73 3.03
C PRO A 75 -11.95 -4.60 2.36
N CYS A 76 -12.38 -3.39 2.06
CA CYS A 76 -13.60 -3.04 1.32
C CYS A 76 -13.52 -1.61 0.80
N TRP A 77 -14.55 -1.15 0.10
CA TRP A 77 -14.60 0.17 -0.51
C TRP A 77 -14.34 1.30 0.47
N PRO A 78 -13.51 2.28 0.11
CA PRO A 78 -13.12 3.39 0.99
C PRO A 78 -14.28 4.32 1.35
N GLU A 79 -15.37 4.35 0.56
CA GLU A 79 -16.59 5.08 0.87
C GLU A 79 -17.37 4.49 2.06
N SER A 80 -17.08 3.24 2.41
CA SER A 80 -17.72 2.52 3.51
C SER A 80 -16.88 2.57 4.79
N ILE A 81 -16.52 3.76 5.28
CA ILE A 81 -15.64 3.93 6.45
C ILE A 81 -16.21 3.22 7.70
N ASP A 82 -17.53 3.22 7.90
CA ASP A 82 -18.15 2.49 9.00
C ASP A 82 -17.94 0.97 8.91
N ASP A 83 -17.91 0.42 7.69
CA ASP A 83 -17.64 -1.00 7.50
C ASP A 83 -16.15 -1.32 7.67
N ILE A 84 -15.26 -0.43 7.24
CA ILE A 84 -13.82 -0.56 7.53
C ILE A 84 -13.58 -0.57 9.04
N ALA A 85 -14.22 0.36 9.78
CA ALA A 85 -14.13 0.40 11.24
C ALA A 85 -14.64 -0.90 11.91
N ARG A 86 -15.76 -1.45 11.43
CA ARG A 86 -16.27 -2.75 11.90
C ARG A 86 -15.31 -3.90 11.63
N ILE A 87 -14.62 -3.90 10.49
CA ILE A 87 -13.60 -4.91 10.17
C ILE A 87 -12.42 -4.74 11.12
N GLN A 88 -11.89 -3.51 11.27
CA GLN A 88 -10.79 -3.19 12.19
C GLN A 88 -11.09 -3.68 13.63
N ASP A 89 -12.30 -3.43 14.13
CA ASP A 89 -12.70 -3.84 15.47
C ASP A 89 -12.85 -5.37 15.63
N ALA A 90 -13.11 -6.08 14.53
CA ALA A 90 -13.41 -7.51 14.54
C ALA A 90 -12.21 -8.43 14.35
N VAL A 91 -11.01 -7.87 14.06
CA VAL A 91 -9.78 -8.62 13.77
C VAL A 91 -8.60 -8.08 14.57
N LYS A 92 -7.58 -8.91 14.76
CA LYS A 92 -6.32 -8.50 15.40
C LYS A 92 -5.32 -7.91 14.41
N THR A 93 -5.39 -8.35 13.15
CA THR A 93 -4.53 -7.84 12.08
C THR A 93 -4.79 -6.35 11.87
N PRO A 94 -3.76 -5.49 11.88
CA PRO A 94 -3.93 -4.08 11.59
C PRO A 94 -4.57 -3.87 10.22
N ILE A 95 -5.59 -3.01 10.13
CA ILE A 95 -6.16 -2.60 8.86
C ILE A 95 -5.43 -1.35 8.35
N ALA A 96 -5.09 -1.37 7.07
CA ALA A 96 -4.48 -0.25 6.35
C ALA A 96 -5.42 0.25 5.25
N THR A 97 -5.46 1.56 5.03
CA THR A 97 -6.26 2.17 3.94
C THR A 97 -5.87 3.62 3.72
N GLY A 98 -6.23 4.18 2.56
CA GLY A 98 -6.06 5.60 2.29
C GLY A 98 -5.62 5.98 0.88
N GLU A 99 -5.17 5.05 0.05
CA GLU A 99 -4.64 5.34 -1.30
C GLU A 99 -5.65 6.08 -2.20
N ARG A 100 -6.94 5.79 -2.03
CA ARG A 100 -8.04 6.36 -2.81
C ARG A 100 -8.64 7.63 -2.19
N LEU A 101 -8.15 8.05 -1.02
CA LEU A 101 -8.67 9.22 -0.34
C LEU A 101 -7.91 10.49 -0.72
N ILE A 102 -8.66 11.57 -0.88
CA ILE A 102 -8.15 12.87 -1.32
C ILE A 102 -8.38 13.89 -0.20
N THR A 103 -7.34 14.63 0.14
CA THR A 103 -7.25 15.66 1.17
C THR A 103 -7.46 15.18 2.62
N GLN A 104 -6.92 15.95 3.56
CA GLN A 104 -7.05 15.71 5.00
C GLN A 104 -8.49 15.53 5.48
N HIS A 105 -9.46 16.08 4.74
CA HIS A 105 -10.87 16.02 5.14
C HIS A 105 -11.44 14.61 5.06
N ALA A 106 -11.04 13.81 4.05
CA ALA A 106 -11.43 12.42 3.95
C ALA A 106 -10.72 11.55 5.00
N PHE A 107 -9.43 11.78 5.22
CA PHE A 107 -8.66 11.07 6.24
C PHE A 107 -9.12 11.35 7.67
N ARG A 108 -9.68 12.54 7.93
CA ARG A 108 -10.23 12.87 9.26
C ARG A 108 -11.29 11.87 9.70
N GLU A 109 -12.19 11.47 8.82
CA GLU A 109 -13.27 10.54 9.16
C GLU A 109 -12.74 9.15 9.53
N LEU A 110 -11.71 8.64 8.83
CA LEU A 110 -11.02 7.39 9.20
C LEU A 110 -10.49 7.44 10.64
N LEU A 111 -9.86 8.56 11.01
CA LEU A 111 -9.26 8.75 12.32
C LEU A 111 -10.33 8.90 13.42
N GLU A 112 -11.35 9.72 13.19
CA GLU A 112 -12.47 9.93 14.14
C GLU A 112 -13.20 8.62 14.43
N LYS A 113 -13.39 7.76 13.43
CA LYS A 113 -14.05 6.45 13.56
C LYS A 113 -13.08 5.33 13.96
N ARG A 114 -11.79 5.61 14.09
CA ARG A 114 -10.74 4.60 14.37
C ARG A 114 -10.79 3.43 13.38
N ALA A 115 -11.04 3.73 12.11
CA ALA A 115 -11.30 2.74 11.09
C ALA A 115 -10.06 1.97 10.63
N CYS A 116 -8.86 2.45 10.97
CA CYS A 116 -7.62 1.78 10.58
C CYS A 116 -6.50 1.98 11.61
N SER A 117 -5.52 1.11 11.54
CA SER A 117 -4.27 1.19 12.30
C SER A 117 -3.13 1.83 11.50
N VAL A 118 -3.25 1.84 10.16
CA VAL A 118 -2.25 2.39 9.24
C VAL A 118 -2.95 3.26 8.19
N LEU A 119 -2.51 4.51 8.05
CA LEU A 119 -2.92 5.41 6.97
C LEU A 119 -1.94 5.30 5.79
N GLN A 120 -2.49 5.24 4.59
CA GLN A 120 -1.74 5.10 3.34
C GLN A 120 -2.04 6.24 2.36
N PRO A 121 -1.71 7.50 2.71
CA PRO A 121 -1.87 8.60 1.77
C PRO A 121 -0.92 8.38 0.58
N ASP A 122 -1.45 8.47 -0.64
CA ASP A 122 -0.62 8.58 -1.83
C ASP A 122 -0.30 10.04 -2.09
N ILE A 123 0.97 10.41 -2.11
CA ILE A 123 1.39 11.81 -2.24
C ILE A 123 0.97 12.40 -3.60
N THR A 124 0.87 11.58 -4.63
CA THR A 124 0.46 12.01 -5.97
C THR A 124 -1.06 12.21 -6.08
N HIS A 125 -1.84 11.60 -5.19
CA HIS A 125 -3.31 11.63 -5.19
C HIS A 125 -3.88 12.49 -4.06
N CYS A 126 -3.33 12.41 -2.85
CA CYS A 126 -3.95 13.03 -1.67
C CYS A 126 -3.92 14.57 -1.63
N GLY A 127 -3.17 15.19 -2.55
CA GLY A 127 -3.02 16.66 -2.61
C GLY A 127 -1.59 17.15 -2.47
N GLY A 128 -0.60 16.26 -2.67
CA GLY A 128 0.83 16.57 -2.64
C GLY A 128 1.46 16.49 -1.26
N LEU A 129 2.76 16.75 -1.21
CA LEU A 129 3.59 16.58 0.00
C LEU A 129 3.07 17.38 1.21
N SER A 130 2.64 18.61 0.99
CA SER A 130 2.10 19.45 2.08
C SER A 130 0.82 18.89 2.67
N GLU A 131 -0.05 18.31 1.86
CA GLU A 131 -1.27 17.68 2.33
C GLU A 131 -0.98 16.34 3.03
N ALA A 132 -0.10 15.53 2.45
CA ALA A 132 0.37 14.29 3.08
C ALA A 132 0.98 14.55 4.46
N ARG A 133 1.74 15.65 4.63
CA ARG A 133 2.29 16.06 5.93
C ARG A 133 1.20 16.45 6.94
N ARG A 134 0.12 17.14 6.51
CA ARG A 134 -1.02 17.44 7.39
C ARG A 134 -1.77 16.18 7.81
N ILE A 135 -2.00 15.26 6.85
CA ILE A 135 -2.60 13.94 7.12
C ILE A 135 -1.76 13.18 8.14
N SER A 136 -0.45 13.14 7.96
CA SER A 136 0.48 12.48 8.88
C SER A 136 0.46 13.10 10.29
N ALA A 137 0.38 14.42 10.39
CA ALA A 137 0.28 15.10 11.68
C ALA A 137 -1.03 14.78 12.42
N MET A 138 -2.14 14.61 11.68
CA MET A 138 -3.38 14.11 12.28
C MET A 138 -3.22 12.66 12.76
N ALA A 139 -2.61 11.79 11.95
CA ALA A 139 -2.34 10.40 12.33
C ALA A 139 -1.55 10.29 13.64
N GLU A 140 -0.52 11.11 13.82
CA GLU A 140 0.28 11.19 15.06
C GLU A 140 -0.61 11.45 16.29
N ALA A 141 -1.56 12.40 16.20
CA ALA A 141 -2.47 12.74 17.29
C ALA A 141 -3.38 11.56 17.71
N TYR A 142 -3.72 10.70 16.77
CA TYR A 142 -4.52 9.49 17.01
C TYR A 142 -3.67 8.23 17.25
N ARG A 143 -2.34 8.34 17.19
CA ARG A 143 -1.38 7.22 17.30
C ARG A 143 -1.59 6.16 16.21
N VAL A 144 -1.95 6.60 15.02
CA VAL A 144 -2.07 5.77 13.82
C VAL A 144 -0.77 5.83 13.04
N ALA A 145 -0.31 4.69 12.56
CA ALA A 145 0.89 4.59 11.75
C ALA A 145 0.67 5.17 10.34
N VAL A 146 1.75 5.59 9.68
CA VAL A 146 1.73 6.07 8.31
C VAL A 146 2.65 5.22 7.45
N ALA A 147 2.11 4.66 6.36
CA ALA A 147 2.82 3.90 5.35
C ALA A 147 2.30 4.32 3.97
N PRO A 148 2.82 5.36 3.33
CA PRO A 148 2.27 5.89 2.09
C PRO A 148 2.17 4.82 0.99
N HIS A 149 1.04 4.82 0.27
CA HIS A 149 0.90 4.12 -0.99
C HIS A 149 1.85 4.73 -2.02
N ASN A 150 2.70 3.93 -2.64
CA ASN A 150 3.71 4.41 -3.58
C ASN A 150 4.13 3.35 -4.62
N PRO A 151 3.24 2.93 -5.53
CA PRO A 151 3.58 2.08 -6.67
C PRO A 151 4.14 2.88 -7.86
N GLN A 152 4.37 4.18 -7.69
CA GLN A 152 4.76 5.09 -8.75
C GLN A 152 6.27 5.11 -9.01
N GLY A 153 6.69 6.08 -9.84
CA GLY A 153 8.07 6.28 -10.24
C GLY A 153 8.96 6.94 -9.17
N PRO A 154 10.23 7.20 -9.51
CA PRO A 154 11.25 7.62 -8.55
C PRO A 154 10.98 8.99 -7.90
N VAL A 155 10.26 9.90 -8.57
CA VAL A 155 9.90 11.20 -7.99
C VAL A 155 8.89 11.05 -6.85
N SER A 156 7.87 10.21 -7.03
CA SER A 156 6.92 9.90 -5.96
C SER A 156 7.61 9.18 -4.80
N THR A 157 8.52 8.25 -5.10
CA THR A 157 9.31 7.56 -4.09
C THR A 157 10.16 8.55 -3.29
N ALA A 158 10.83 9.50 -3.95
CA ALA A 158 11.59 10.54 -3.28
C ALA A 158 10.70 11.40 -2.35
N ALA A 159 9.52 11.79 -2.81
CA ALA A 159 8.57 12.54 -1.99
C ALA A 159 8.07 11.72 -0.78
N SER A 160 7.85 10.41 -0.96
CA SER A 160 7.45 9.51 0.13
C SER A 160 8.57 9.33 1.17
N ILE A 161 9.83 9.27 0.73
CA ILE A 161 11.00 9.21 1.62
C ILE A 161 11.13 10.52 2.41
N GLU A 162 10.99 11.68 1.77
CA GLU A 162 11.04 12.98 2.45
C GLU A 162 9.90 13.13 3.48
N LEU A 163 8.70 12.66 3.16
CA LEU A 163 7.61 12.59 4.13
C LEU A 163 8.00 11.71 5.33
N GLY A 164 8.66 10.58 5.07
CA GLY A 164 9.12 9.65 6.10
C GLY A 164 10.08 10.31 7.09
N PHE A 165 11.07 11.06 6.63
CA PHE A 165 11.99 11.78 7.50
C PHE A 165 11.31 12.87 8.33
N ALA A 166 10.18 13.41 7.88
CA ALA A 166 9.42 14.44 8.57
C ALA A 166 8.27 13.90 9.46
N THR A 167 8.08 12.58 9.55
CA THR A 167 6.90 11.96 10.16
C THR A 167 7.29 10.90 11.19
N PRO A 168 7.18 11.17 12.50
CA PRO A 168 7.53 10.20 13.55
C PRO A 168 6.71 8.90 13.53
N SER A 169 5.47 8.94 13.05
CA SER A 169 4.59 7.77 12.94
C SER A 169 4.77 6.96 11.64
N TYR A 170 5.75 7.33 10.82
CA TYR A 170 6.06 6.61 9.59
C TYR A 170 6.71 5.25 9.88
N VAL A 171 6.20 4.18 9.27
CA VAL A 171 6.66 2.82 9.62
C VAL A 171 7.37 2.11 8.49
N ILE A 172 6.95 2.32 7.23
CA ILE A 172 7.56 1.68 6.06
C ILE A 172 7.27 2.49 4.80
N CYS A 173 8.19 2.46 3.84
CA CYS A 173 8.02 3.02 2.50
C CYS A 173 7.70 1.92 1.50
N GLU A 174 6.55 2.00 0.86
CA GLU A 174 6.26 1.17 -0.29
C GLU A 174 7.14 1.57 -1.48
N SER A 175 7.65 0.59 -2.19
CA SER A 175 8.36 0.80 -3.45
C SER A 175 8.17 -0.40 -4.36
N VAL A 176 8.05 -0.14 -5.66
CA VAL A 176 8.06 -1.19 -6.68
C VAL A 176 9.52 -1.49 -7.04
N HIS A 177 9.85 -2.77 -7.12
CA HIS A 177 11.20 -3.22 -7.42
C HIS A 177 11.19 -4.10 -8.67
N ASN A 178 12.11 -3.84 -9.60
CA ASN A 178 12.28 -4.60 -10.85
C ASN A 178 11.03 -4.65 -11.77
N ASP A 179 10.17 -3.64 -11.72
CA ASP A 179 9.00 -3.53 -12.61
C ASP A 179 9.39 -3.24 -14.06
N VAL A 180 10.40 -2.37 -14.25
CA VAL A 180 11.02 -2.09 -15.54
C VAL A 180 12.54 -2.08 -15.41
N PRO A 181 13.28 -2.58 -16.40
CA PRO A 181 14.74 -2.70 -16.32
C PRO A 181 15.50 -1.36 -16.27
N TRP A 182 14.84 -0.27 -16.64
CA TRP A 182 15.41 1.07 -16.71
C TRP A 182 14.94 2.01 -15.59
N ARG A 183 14.26 1.50 -14.56
CA ARG A 183 13.73 2.31 -13.44
C ARG A 183 14.79 3.20 -12.80
N ASP A 184 15.98 2.66 -12.57
CA ASP A 184 17.07 3.39 -11.92
C ASP A 184 17.85 4.27 -12.92
N ASP A 185 17.81 3.95 -14.20
CA ASP A 185 18.54 4.68 -15.25
C ASP A 185 17.97 6.08 -15.50
N VAL A 186 16.68 6.30 -15.19
CA VAL A 186 16.03 7.62 -15.34
C VAL A 186 16.35 8.61 -14.21
N VAL A 187 17.18 8.20 -13.24
CA VAL A 187 17.60 9.04 -12.11
C VAL A 187 19.11 9.21 -12.13
N GLN A 188 19.58 10.46 -12.28
CA GLN A 188 21.01 10.79 -12.20
C GLN A 188 21.50 10.83 -10.78
N GLU A 189 20.73 11.49 -9.90
CA GLU A 189 20.98 11.59 -8.47
C GLU A 189 19.69 11.34 -7.69
N GLY A 190 19.79 10.65 -6.55
CA GLY A 190 18.63 10.31 -5.73
C GLY A 190 19.03 9.68 -4.41
N PHE A 191 18.03 9.19 -3.71
CA PHE A 191 18.22 8.43 -2.48
C PHE A 191 18.90 7.09 -2.76
N LYS A 192 19.89 6.77 -1.94
CA LYS A 192 20.56 5.47 -2.00
C LYS A 192 19.97 4.54 -0.95
N VAL A 193 19.45 3.42 -1.43
CA VAL A 193 18.98 2.34 -0.58
C VAL A 193 20.17 1.47 -0.19
N ASP A 194 20.40 1.27 1.09
CA ASP A 194 21.40 0.31 1.56
C ASP A 194 20.97 -1.11 1.12
N PRO A 195 21.78 -1.82 0.34
CA PRO A 195 21.38 -3.11 -0.23
C PRO A 195 21.24 -4.24 0.81
N LYS A 196 21.80 -4.06 2.01
CA LYS A 196 21.73 -5.05 3.08
C LYS A 196 20.56 -4.82 4.04
N THR A 197 20.35 -3.57 4.41
CA THR A 197 19.35 -3.18 5.42
C THR A 197 18.06 -2.68 4.80
N ARG A 198 18.08 -2.37 3.51
CA ARG A 198 16.99 -1.72 2.78
C ARG A 198 16.50 -0.42 3.44
N THR A 199 17.42 0.26 4.11
CA THR A 199 17.18 1.56 4.70
C THR A 199 17.71 2.68 3.81
N VAL A 200 17.13 3.86 3.98
CA VAL A 200 17.53 5.09 3.28
C VAL A 200 18.00 6.09 4.30
N THR A 201 19.10 6.80 3.98
CA THR A 201 19.56 7.94 4.78
C THR A 201 19.22 9.25 4.08
N PRO A 202 18.98 10.34 4.83
CA PRO A 202 18.80 11.67 4.25
C PRO A 202 19.96 12.04 3.35
N ASN A 203 19.67 12.69 2.23
CA ASN A 203 20.69 13.32 1.40
C ASN A 203 20.69 14.84 1.57
N THR A 204 21.65 15.53 0.95
CA THR A 204 21.81 17.00 1.03
C THR A 204 21.38 17.70 -0.24
N LEU A 205 20.75 16.99 -1.18
CA LEU A 205 20.27 17.55 -2.42
C LEU A 205 19.08 18.48 -2.17
N PRO A 206 18.93 19.56 -2.93
CA PRO A 206 17.78 20.45 -2.78
C PRO A 206 16.47 19.80 -3.29
N GLY A 207 15.34 20.36 -2.89
CA GLY A 207 14.02 19.92 -3.34
C GLY A 207 13.64 18.55 -2.78
N LEU A 208 13.28 17.60 -3.64
CA LEU A 208 12.95 16.22 -3.27
C LEU A 208 14.18 15.30 -3.19
N GLY A 209 15.38 15.85 -3.31
CA GLY A 209 16.59 15.04 -3.28
C GLY A 209 16.75 14.08 -4.46
N VAL A 210 16.13 14.38 -5.60
CA VAL A 210 16.19 13.57 -6.82
C VAL A 210 16.42 14.45 -8.05
N GLU A 211 17.31 14.01 -8.95
CA GLU A 211 17.56 14.62 -10.25
C GLU A 211 17.29 13.60 -11.35
N LEU A 212 16.48 13.98 -12.33
CA LEU A 212 16.07 13.09 -13.42
C LEU A 212 17.02 13.17 -14.63
N ASP A 213 17.22 12.06 -15.31
CA ASP A 213 17.86 12.01 -16.63
C ASP A 213 16.82 12.14 -17.74
N GLU A 214 16.59 13.37 -18.21
CA GLU A 214 15.65 13.64 -19.30
C GLU A 214 16.03 12.94 -20.61
N LYS A 215 17.33 12.69 -20.84
CA LYS A 215 17.81 12.00 -22.06
C LYS A 215 17.47 10.52 -21.99
N GLU A 216 17.59 9.92 -20.81
CA GLU A 216 17.20 8.54 -20.61
C GLU A 216 15.68 8.38 -20.68
N ILE A 217 14.93 9.26 -20.02
CA ILE A 217 13.44 9.28 -20.08
C ILE A 217 12.96 9.35 -21.55
N ALA A 218 13.60 10.15 -22.40
CA ALA A 218 13.23 10.29 -23.80
C ALA A 218 13.39 8.99 -24.63
N LYS A 219 14.18 8.02 -24.15
CA LYS A 219 14.29 6.69 -24.80
C LYS A 219 13.10 5.77 -24.48
N HIS A 220 12.32 6.10 -23.46
CA HIS A 220 11.18 5.33 -22.98
C HIS A 220 9.87 6.12 -23.16
N PRO A 221 9.41 6.33 -24.42
CA PRO A 221 8.21 7.10 -24.69
C PRO A 221 6.99 6.43 -24.07
N PHE A 222 5.99 7.23 -23.72
CA PHE A 222 4.73 6.73 -23.19
C PHE A 222 4.14 5.62 -24.07
N GLN A 223 3.84 4.51 -23.46
CA GLN A 223 3.08 3.40 -24.05
C GLN A 223 1.79 3.25 -23.27
N GLN A 224 0.67 3.26 -23.99
CA GLN A 224 -0.63 3.07 -23.34
C GLN A 224 -0.75 1.62 -22.88
N GLU A 225 -0.79 1.43 -21.57
CA GLU A 225 -1.11 0.13 -21.00
C GLU A 225 -2.61 -0.19 -21.19
N LYS A 226 -2.89 -1.43 -21.46
CA LYS A 226 -4.26 -1.92 -21.43
C LYS A 226 -4.61 -2.16 -19.96
N LEU A 227 -5.61 -1.45 -19.46
CA LEU A 227 -6.17 -1.72 -18.14
C LEU A 227 -6.54 -3.20 -18.05
N GLN A 228 -6.06 -3.85 -17.02
CA GLN A 228 -6.47 -5.21 -16.71
C GLN A 228 -7.97 -5.19 -16.42
N ARG A 229 -8.74 -5.87 -17.25
CA ARG A 229 -10.18 -6.03 -17.01
C ARG A 229 -10.39 -7.28 -16.18
N VAL A 230 -10.83 -7.08 -14.96
CA VAL A 230 -11.25 -8.19 -14.11
C VAL A 230 -12.72 -8.50 -14.39
N PHE A 231 -13.00 -9.74 -14.71
CA PHE A 231 -14.36 -10.19 -14.96
C PHE A 231 -14.76 -11.24 -13.93
N TYR A 232 -16.00 -11.15 -13.49
CA TYR A 232 -16.63 -12.23 -12.76
C TYR A 232 -16.87 -13.46 -13.66
N PRO A 233 -17.12 -14.65 -13.08
CA PRO A 233 -17.35 -15.86 -13.88
C PRO A 233 -18.54 -15.78 -14.85
N ASP A 234 -19.50 -14.90 -14.59
CA ASP A 234 -20.66 -14.61 -15.45
C ASP A 234 -20.36 -13.61 -16.59
N GLY A 235 -19.14 -13.08 -16.64
CA GLY A 235 -18.71 -12.09 -17.62
C GLY A 235 -19.01 -10.63 -17.26
N ALA A 236 -19.59 -10.36 -16.10
CA ALA A 236 -19.76 -9.00 -15.61
C ALA A 236 -18.39 -8.39 -15.26
N VAL A 237 -18.25 -7.08 -15.42
CA VAL A 237 -17.02 -6.35 -15.05
C VAL A 237 -16.92 -6.31 -13.53
N GLY A 238 -15.82 -6.83 -12.99
CA GLY A 238 -15.43 -6.67 -11.61
C GLY A 238 -14.58 -5.41 -11.42
N ASP A 239 -14.50 -4.94 -10.19
CA ASP A 239 -13.52 -3.94 -9.80
C ASP A 239 -12.14 -4.60 -9.63
N TRP A 240 -11.06 -3.81 -9.82
CA TRP A 240 -9.71 -4.30 -9.66
C TRP A 240 -8.95 -3.50 -8.64
#